data_0c2e0e9656bb81b0c595ed2de97f155e
#
_entry.id   0c2e0e9656bb81b0c595ed2de97f155e
#
_cell.length_a   1.000
_cell.length_b   1.000
_cell.length_c   1.000
_cell.angle_alpha   90.00
_cell.angle_beta   90.00
_cell.angle_gamma   90.00
#
_symmetry.space_group_name_H-M   'P 1'
#
loop_
_entity.id
_entity.type
_entity.pdbx_description
1 polymer ?
#
loop_
_entity_poly.entity_id
_entity_poly.type
_entity_poly.pdbx_seq_one_letter_code
_entity_poly.pdbx_strand_id
1 'polypeptide(L)'
;MLNEPTLEKLKTMRLDGLASAWLEQQQQPNTSELSFDERLGLLVDAEWMYRENKKMKRALSEAKLRLAQACVEDIDYSARRELDKAVVRQLASCRWVEEHQAVLITGMTGTGKSYLACALAQQACRKGFRALYRRAPRLFDELKLARADGTYPRVLARLARIDVIVIDDFAVAPVTDAQRADLLEILEDRYGVRSTIVTSQLPPAQWHDYLADPTLADAICDRLLNNAHRLVLKGPSKRKEDKNQT
;
A
#
# COMPACT_ATOMS: atom_id res chain seq x y z
N MET A 1 -18.55 -19.62 -37.01
CA MET A 1 -18.94 -18.42 -37.80
C MET A 1 -20.05 -17.58 -37.13
N LEU A 2 -21.03 -18.12 -36.43
CA LEU A 2 -22.01 -17.32 -35.65
C LEU A 2 -21.39 -16.66 -34.39
N ASN A 3 -20.24 -17.12 -33.97
CA ASN A 3 -19.57 -16.66 -32.73
C ASN A 3 -18.72 -15.40 -32.90
N GLU A 4 -18.25 -15.10 -34.10
CA GLU A 4 -17.34 -13.99 -34.38
C GLU A 4 -17.97 -12.61 -34.13
N PRO A 5 -19.20 -12.31 -34.59
CA PRO A 5 -19.88 -11.04 -34.30
C PRO A 5 -20.19 -10.85 -32.81
N THR A 6 -20.47 -11.94 -32.08
CA THR A 6 -20.72 -11.89 -30.65
C THR A 6 -19.43 -11.60 -29.88
N LEU A 7 -18.32 -12.23 -30.27
CA LEU A 7 -17.01 -12.00 -29.68
C LEU A 7 -16.56 -10.53 -29.86
N GLU A 8 -16.77 -9.96 -31.05
CA GLU A 8 -16.46 -8.55 -31.31
C GLU A 8 -17.32 -7.61 -30.43
N LYS A 9 -18.59 -7.90 -30.25
CA LYS A 9 -19.47 -7.13 -29.35
C LYS A 9 -18.98 -7.22 -27.90
N LEU A 10 -18.61 -8.39 -27.40
CA LEU A 10 -18.08 -8.57 -26.05
C LEU A 10 -16.79 -7.76 -25.84
N LYS A 11 -15.87 -7.77 -26.81
CA LYS A 11 -14.65 -6.94 -26.79
C LYS A 11 -14.96 -5.45 -26.81
N THR A 12 -15.90 -5.03 -27.66
CA THR A 12 -16.33 -3.63 -27.73
C THR A 12 -16.93 -3.16 -26.40
N MET A 13 -17.68 -4.03 -25.72
CA MET A 13 -18.24 -3.80 -24.38
C MET A 13 -17.19 -3.92 -23.27
N ARG A 14 -15.92 -4.25 -23.59
CA ARG A 14 -14.81 -4.47 -22.65
C ARG A 14 -15.12 -5.60 -21.64
N LEU A 15 -15.74 -6.68 -22.12
CA LEU A 15 -16.01 -7.90 -21.40
C LEU A 15 -14.95 -8.96 -21.75
N ASP A 16 -13.67 -8.62 -21.53
CA ASP A 16 -12.53 -9.42 -21.99
C ASP A 16 -12.46 -10.78 -21.28
N GLY A 17 -12.77 -10.83 -19.98
CA GLY A 17 -12.79 -12.04 -19.18
C GLY A 17 -13.88 -13.00 -19.63
N LEU A 18 -15.08 -12.48 -19.87
CA LEU A 18 -16.22 -13.25 -20.38
C LEU A 18 -15.92 -13.78 -21.79
N ALA A 19 -15.36 -12.94 -22.66
CA ALA A 19 -14.99 -13.34 -24.02
C ALA A 19 -13.99 -14.48 -24.04
N SER A 20 -12.97 -14.43 -23.17
CA SER A 20 -11.96 -15.49 -23.04
C SER A 20 -12.58 -16.79 -22.51
N ALA A 21 -13.35 -16.71 -21.43
CA ALA A 21 -14.01 -17.87 -20.84
C ALA A 21 -15.03 -18.51 -21.80
N TRP A 22 -15.72 -17.71 -22.61
CA TRP A 22 -16.63 -18.22 -23.62
C TRP A 22 -15.92 -19.01 -24.72
N LEU A 23 -14.74 -18.55 -25.19
CA LEU A 23 -13.93 -19.31 -26.14
C LEU A 23 -13.39 -20.61 -25.53
N GLU A 24 -12.98 -20.58 -24.27
CA GLU A 24 -12.53 -21.78 -23.55
C GLU A 24 -13.66 -22.79 -23.39
N GLN A 25 -14.88 -22.37 -23.05
CA GLN A 25 -16.05 -23.26 -22.95
C GLN A 25 -16.37 -23.96 -24.26
N GLN A 26 -16.12 -23.33 -25.42
CA GLN A 26 -16.36 -23.94 -26.72
C GLN A 26 -15.35 -25.06 -27.06
N GLN A 27 -14.18 -25.05 -26.45
CA GLN A 27 -13.12 -26.04 -26.67
C GLN A 27 -13.20 -27.22 -25.68
N GLN A 28 -13.95 -27.09 -24.60
CA GLN A 28 -14.07 -28.11 -23.57
C GLN A 28 -15.22 -29.07 -23.85
N PRO A 29 -14.99 -30.42 -24.01
CA PRO A 29 -16.01 -31.38 -24.32
C PRO A 29 -17.11 -31.51 -23.24
N ASN A 30 -16.77 -31.30 -21.97
CA ASN A 30 -17.69 -31.44 -20.84
C ASN A 30 -18.66 -30.24 -20.65
N THR A 31 -18.49 -29.19 -21.43
CA THR A 31 -19.35 -28.00 -21.34
C THR A 31 -20.81 -28.28 -21.76
N SER A 32 -21.03 -29.32 -22.59
CA SER A 32 -22.37 -29.76 -23.02
C SER A 32 -23.23 -30.38 -21.91
N GLU A 33 -22.60 -30.82 -20.81
CA GLU A 33 -23.28 -31.41 -19.66
C GLU A 33 -23.88 -30.37 -18.70
N LEU A 34 -23.39 -29.12 -18.79
CA LEU A 34 -23.84 -28.00 -17.96
C LEU A 34 -25.09 -27.36 -18.57
N SER A 35 -26.03 -26.97 -17.71
CA SER A 35 -27.17 -26.16 -18.08
C SER A 35 -26.73 -24.75 -18.59
N PHE A 36 -27.64 -24.08 -19.28
CA PHE A 36 -27.39 -22.71 -19.73
C PHE A 36 -27.05 -21.77 -18.56
N ASP A 37 -27.80 -21.89 -17.45
CA ASP A 37 -27.62 -21.01 -16.28
C ASP A 37 -26.23 -21.22 -15.60
N GLU A 38 -25.80 -22.47 -15.48
CA GLU A 38 -24.49 -22.82 -14.96
C GLU A 38 -23.36 -22.24 -15.85
N ARG A 39 -23.50 -22.42 -17.15
CA ARG A 39 -22.52 -21.87 -18.12
C ARG A 39 -22.47 -20.36 -18.10
N LEU A 40 -23.61 -19.70 -18.03
CA LEU A 40 -23.70 -18.24 -17.90
C LEU A 40 -23.06 -17.76 -16.58
N GLY A 41 -23.35 -18.45 -15.47
CA GLY A 41 -22.73 -18.16 -14.18
C GLY A 41 -21.20 -18.18 -14.25
N LEU A 42 -20.61 -19.22 -14.82
CA LEU A 42 -19.17 -19.34 -15.02
C LEU A 42 -18.58 -18.20 -15.87
N LEU A 43 -19.31 -17.75 -16.91
CA LEU A 43 -18.86 -16.63 -17.75
C LEU A 43 -18.89 -15.31 -16.99
N VAL A 44 -19.91 -15.06 -16.18
CA VAL A 44 -20.03 -13.87 -15.33
C VAL A 44 -18.94 -13.85 -14.27
N ASP A 45 -18.67 -14.98 -13.62
CA ASP A 45 -17.62 -15.13 -12.63
C ASP A 45 -16.24 -14.87 -13.24
N ALA A 46 -15.98 -15.36 -14.46
CA ALA A 46 -14.73 -15.11 -15.16
C ALA A 46 -14.52 -13.62 -15.45
N GLU A 47 -15.55 -12.89 -15.87
CA GLU A 47 -15.48 -11.44 -16.09
C GLU A 47 -15.24 -10.69 -14.78
N TRP A 48 -15.96 -11.08 -13.71
CA TRP A 48 -15.75 -10.51 -12.38
C TRP A 48 -14.32 -10.68 -11.92
N MET A 49 -13.79 -11.89 -11.95
CA MET A 49 -12.40 -12.20 -11.57
C MET A 49 -11.38 -11.45 -12.44
N TYR A 50 -11.64 -11.34 -13.74
CA TYR A 50 -10.78 -10.59 -14.66
C TYR A 50 -10.71 -9.11 -14.26
N ARG A 51 -11.85 -8.48 -13.96
CA ARG A 51 -11.92 -7.07 -13.54
C ARG A 51 -11.24 -6.83 -12.20
N GLU A 52 -11.48 -7.67 -11.21
CA GLU A 52 -10.84 -7.57 -9.90
C GLU A 52 -9.31 -7.74 -10.00
N ASN A 53 -8.85 -8.72 -10.79
CA ASN A 53 -7.41 -8.90 -11.05
C ASN A 53 -6.79 -7.69 -11.77
N LYS A 54 -7.48 -7.12 -12.74
CA LYS A 54 -7.02 -5.92 -13.47
C LYS A 54 -6.94 -4.69 -12.54
N LYS A 55 -7.94 -4.50 -11.68
CA LYS A 55 -7.98 -3.45 -10.65
C LYS A 55 -6.83 -3.61 -9.65
N MET A 56 -6.62 -4.83 -9.14
CA MET A 56 -5.52 -5.14 -8.23
C MET A 56 -4.15 -4.89 -8.88
N LYS A 57 -3.91 -5.38 -10.09
CA LYS A 57 -2.66 -5.15 -10.84
C LYS A 57 -2.38 -3.66 -11.03
N ARG A 58 -3.43 -2.89 -11.36
CA ARG A 58 -3.32 -1.44 -11.48
C ARG A 58 -2.97 -0.77 -10.16
N ALA A 59 -3.65 -1.12 -9.06
CA ALA A 59 -3.37 -0.58 -7.73
C ALA A 59 -1.92 -0.87 -7.30
N LEU A 60 -1.41 -2.09 -7.50
CA LEU A 60 -0.03 -2.47 -7.22
C LEU A 60 0.97 -1.67 -8.07
N SER A 61 0.70 -1.46 -9.35
CA SER A 61 1.54 -0.65 -10.23
C SER A 61 1.58 0.82 -9.81
N GLU A 62 0.44 1.39 -9.44
CA GLU A 62 0.30 2.78 -9.00
C GLU A 62 0.91 3.02 -7.60
N ALA A 63 0.96 2.00 -6.75
CA ALA A 63 1.51 2.07 -5.40
C ALA A 63 3.01 2.38 -5.36
N LYS A 64 3.75 2.08 -6.44
CA LYS A 64 5.21 2.35 -6.54
C LYS A 64 6.00 1.81 -5.35
N LEU A 65 5.63 0.62 -4.88
CA LEU A 65 6.30 -0.01 -3.75
C LEU A 65 7.78 -0.22 -4.05
N ARG A 66 8.65 0.14 -3.10
CA ARG A 66 10.10 -0.09 -3.22
C ARG A 66 10.45 -1.57 -3.32
N LEU A 67 9.73 -2.40 -2.57
CA LEU A 67 9.85 -3.85 -2.55
C LEU A 67 8.53 -4.43 -3.07
N ALA A 68 8.41 -4.51 -4.40
CA ALA A 68 7.19 -4.93 -5.06
C ALA A 68 6.79 -6.38 -4.75
N GLN A 69 7.77 -7.22 -4.38
CA GLN A 69 7.56 -8.63 -4.01
C GLN A 69 7.30 -8.84 -2.52
N ALA A 70 7.33 -7.75 -1.70
CA ALA A 70 7.07 -7.89 -0.28
C ALA A 70 5.61 -8.31 -0.06
N CYS A 71 5.39 -9.41 0.65
CA CYS A 71 4.07 -9.90 1.00
C CYS A 71 4.01 -10.29 2.48
N VAL A 72 2.80 -10.31 3.03
CA VAL A 72 2.58 -10.59 4.45
C VAL A 72 2.82 -12.06 4.80
N GLU A 73 2.72 -12.92 3.80
CA GLU A 73 2.95 -14.36 3.90
C GLU A 73 4.43 -14.69 4.18
N ASP A 74 5.37 -13.89 3.62
CA ASP A 74 6.82 -14.12 3.70
C ASP A 74 7.49 -13.34 4.86
N ILE A 75 6.71 -12.81 5.79
CA ILE A 75 7.26 -12.11 6.94
C ILE A 75 7.93 -13.12 7.87
N ASP A 76 9.20 -12.84 8.18
CA ASP A 76 9.99 -13.61 9.12
C ASP A 76 9.61 -13.26 10.57
N TYR A 77 9.09 -14.24 11.30
CA TYR A 77 8.69 -14.16 12.71
C TYR A 77 9.70 -14.79 13.66
N SER A 78 10.97 -14.88 13.27
CA SER A 78 12.00 -15.43 14.16
C SER A 78 12.01 -14.72 15.52
N ALA A 79 12.30 -15.44 16.60
CA ALA A 79 12.27 -14.93 17.98
C ALA A 79 13.14 -13.68 18.19
N ARG A 80 14.20 -13.52 17.38
CA ARG A 80 15.09 -12.34 17.42
C ARG A 80 14.43 -11.03 17.03
N ARG A 81 13.23 -11.08 16.40
CA ARG A 81 12.53 -9.89 15.88
C ARG A 81 11.51 -9.32 16.84
N GLU A 82 11.08 -10.10 17.82
CA GLU A 82 10.00 -9.72 18.74
C GLU A 82 8.74 -9.19 18.03
N LEU A 83 8.52 -9.62 16.78
CA LEU A 83 7.35 -9.23 15.99
C LEU A 83 6.20 -10.19 16.30
N ASP A 84 5.13 -9.66 16.88
CA ASP A 84 3.94 -10.43 17.18
C ASP A 84 3.17 -10.79 15.90
N LYS A 85 3.08 -12.10 15.64
CA LYS A 85 2.36 -12.66 14.51
C LYS A 85 0.86 -12.36 14.56
N ALA A 86 0.27 -12.26 15.74
CA ALA A 86 -1.15 -11.93 15.89
C ALA A 86 -1.43 -10.49 15.45
N VAL A 87 -0.58 -9.55 15.83
CA VAL A 87 -0.67 -8.15 15.41
C VAL A 87 -0.52 -8.02 13.90
N VAL A 88 0.45 -8.71 13.30
CA VAL A 88 0.62 -8.66 11.83
C VAL A 88 -0.58 -9.27 11.10
N ARG A 89 -1.15 -10.38 11.60
CA ARG A 89 -2.38 -10.96 11.04
C ARG A 89 -3.57 -10.01 11.14
N GLN A 90 -3.71 -9.31 12.26
CA GLN A 90 -4.73 -8.27 12.43
C GLN A 90 -4.54 -7.16 11.39
N LEU A 91 -3.32 -6.66 11.19
CA LEU A 91 -3.02 -5.65 10.19
C LEU A 91 -3.24 -6.18 8.75
N ALA A 92 -2.96 -7.45 8.48
CA ALA A 92 -3.21 -8.07 7.18
C ALA A 92 -4.71 -8.17 6.82
N SER A 93 -5.62 -8.07 7.80
CA SER A 93 -7.06 -7.95 7.52
C SER A 93 -7.44 -6.64 6.84
N CYS A 94 -6.60 -5.61 6.97
CA CYS A 94 -6.81 -4.23 6.49
C CYS A 94 -7.94 -3.46 7.19
N ARG A 95 -8.46 -3.92 8.33
CA ARG A 95 -9.44 -3.15 9.12
C ARG A 95 -8.95 -1.77 9.51
N TRP A 96 -7.66 -1.66 9.83
CA TRP A 96 -7.02 -0.37 10.15
C TRP A 96 -7.12 0.64 9.00
N VAL A 97 -7.27 0.18 7.75
CA VAL A 97 -7.51 1.07 6.60
C VAL A 97 -8.95 1.57 6.60
N GLU A 98 -9.91 0.69 6.87
CA GLU A 98 -11.33 1.04 6.99
C GLU A 98 -11.60 1.98 8.17
N GLU A 99 -10.86 1.79 9.27
CA GLU A 99 -10.92 2.60 10.50
C GLU A 99 -10.00 3.84 10.46
N HIS A 100 -9.33 4.10 9.32
CA HIS A 100 -8.45 5.25 9.08
C HIS A 100 -7.32 5.40 10.10
N GLN A 101 -6.80 4.28 10.59
CA GLN A 101 -5.74 4.25 11.60
C GLN A 101 -4.35 4.37 10.96
N ALA A 102 -3.38 4.84 11.73
CA ALA A 102 -1.98 4.86 11.34
C ALA A 102 -1.25 3.56 11.75
N VAL A 103 -0.15 3.25 11.06
CA VAL A 103 0.76 2.16 11.42
C VAL A 103 2.18 2.71 11.50
N LEU A 104 2.78 2.62 12.68
CA LEU A 104 4.13 3.11 12.93
C LEU A 104 5.08 1.93 13.11
N ILE A 105 6.10 1.86 12.26
CA ILE A 105 7.07 0.77 12.25
C ILE A 105 8.46 1.33 12.57
N THR A 106 8.95 1.03 13.76
CA THR A 106 10.25 1.55 14.22
C THR A 106 11.27 0.44 14.43
N GLY A 107 12.55 0.80 14.48
CA GLY A 107 13.64 -0.13 14.71
C GLY A 107 14.92 0.24 13.98
N MET A 108 16.01 -0.46 14.26
CA MET A 108 17.33 -0.20 13.67
C MET A 108 17.36 -0.40 12.14
N THR A 109 18.42 0.12 11.50
CA THR A 109 18.65 -0.10 10.06
C THR A 109 18.79 -1.59 9.75
N GLY A 110 18.10 -2.05 8.69
CA GLY A 110 18.19 -3.44 8.25
C GLY A 110 17.22 -4.41 8.92
N THR A 111 16.44 -4.00 9.93
CA THR A 111 15.47 -4.87 10.63
C THR A 111 14.24 -5.25 9.82
N GLY A 112 14.06 -4.74 8.60
CA GLY A 112 12.92 -5.08 7.73
C GLY A 112 11.74 -4.13 7.78
N LYS A 113 11.88 -2.92 8.34
CA LYS A 113 10.80 -1.91 8.42
C LYS A 113 10.15 -1.63 7.06
N SER A 114 10.97 -1.29 6.07
CA SER A 114 10.48 -1.02 4.70
C SER A 114 9.82 -2.23 4.05
N TYR A 115 10.31 -3.45 4.37
CA TYR A 115 9.68 -4.69 3.91
C TYR A 115 8.27 -4.83 4.47
N LEU A 116 8.12 -4.71 5.80
CA LEU A 116 6.83 -4.82 6.47
C LEU A 116 5.86 -3.74 5.98
N ALA A 117 6.31 -2.49 5.83
CA ALA A 117 5.50 -1.40 5.29
C ALA A 117 5.02 -1.69 3.86
N CYS A 118 5.93 -2.19 2.98
CA CYS A 118 5.56 -2.58 1.62
C CYS A 118 4.61 -3.79 1.60
N ALA A 119 4.81 -4.79 2.48
CA ALA A 119 3.94 -5.96 2.58
C ALA A 119 2.52 -5.58 3.01
N LEU A 120 2.37 -4.69 4.00
CA LEU A 120 1.06 -4.19 4.43
C LEU A 120 0.37 -3.34 3.34
N ALA A 121 1.13 -2.49 2.63
CA ALA A 121 0.61 -1.71 1.52
C ALA A 121 0.22 -2.59 0.32
N GLN A 122 1.00 -3.62 0.03
CA GLN A 122 0.68 -4.63 -0.99
C GLN A 122 -0.61 -5.38 -0.63
N GLN A 123 -0.74 -5.78 0.64
CA GLN A 123 -1.96 -6.43 1.13
C GLN A 123 -3.18 -5.51 1.03
N ALA A 124 -3.03 -4.22 1.32
CA ALA A 124 -4.10 -3.24 1.13
C ALA A 124 -4.53 -3.17 -0.36
N CYS A 125 -3.57 -3.17 -1.31
CA CYS A 125 -3.89 -3.23 -2.74
C CYS A 125 -4.64 -4.52 -3.13
N ARG A 126 -4.26 -5.67 -2.56
CA ARG A 126 -4.97 -6.96 -2.77
C ARG A 126 -6.41 -6.93 -2.24
N LYS A 127 -6.67 -6.13 -1.19
CA LYS A 127 -8.01 -5.89 -0.62
C LYS A 127 -8.79 -4.79 -1.35
N GLY A 128 -8.25 -4.23 -2.44
CA GLY A 128 -8.93 -3.25 -3.27
C GLY A 128 -8.68 -1.78 -2.89
N PHE A 129 -7.87 -1.50 -1.87
CA PHE A 129 -7.46 -0.16 -1.50
C PHE A 129 -6.36 0.37 -2.43
N ARG A 130 -6.23 1.68 -2.51
CA ARG A 130 -5.16 2.35 -3.24
C ARG A 130 -4.04 2.69 -2.28
N ALA A 131 -2.82 2.26 -2.57
CA ALA A 131 -1.65 2.59 -1.79
C ALA A 131 -0.67 3.46 -2.59
N LEU A 132 0.20 4.20 -1.88
CA LEU A 132 1.30 4.94 -2.46
C LEU A 132 2.51 4.90 -1.51
N TYR A 133 3.65 4.47 -2.02
CA TYR A 133 4.91 4.46 -1.27
C TYR A 133 5.76 5.67 -1.66
N ARG A 134 6.31 6.35 -0.64
CA ARG A 134 7.33 7.38 -0.79
C ARG A 134 8.35 7.29 0.34
N ARG A 135 9.62 7.51 0.03
CA ARG A 135 10.61 7.82 1.06
C ARG A 135 10.44 9.28 1.47
N ALA A 136 10.53 9.58 2.77
CA ALA A 136 10.31 10.93 3.27
C ALA A 136 11.18 11.99 2.56
N PRO A 137 12.49 11.79 2.34
CA PRO A 137 13.28 12.79 1.61
C PRO A 137 12.78 13.02 0.18
N ARG A 138 12.39 11.96 -0.53
CA ARG A 138 11.85 12.07 -1.89
C ARG A 138 10.49 12.74 -1.95
N LEU A 139 9.64 12.49 -0.95
CA LEU A 139 8.36 13.17 -0.82
C LEU A 139 8.56 14.68 -0.68
N PHE A 140 9.48 15.09 0.18
CA PHE A 140 9.79 16.52 0.36
C PHE A 140 10.39 17.15 -0.90
N ASP A 141 11.24 16.45 -1.65
CA ASP A 141 11.76 16.93 -2.93
C ASP A 141 10.64 17.11 -3.96
N GLU A 142 9.70 16.14 -4.06
CA GLU A 142 8.51 16.25 -4.94
C GLU A 142 7.66 17.48 -4.58
N LEU A 143 7.43 17.73 -3.29
CA LEU A 143 6.62 18.87 -2.82
C LEU A 143 7.34 20.21 -3.08
N LYS A 144 8.65 20.27 -2.83
CA LYS A 144 9.47 21.45 -3.13
C LYS A 144 9.40 21.80 -4.63
N LEU A 145 9.54 20.80 -5.51
CA LEU A 145 9.43 21.00 -6.95
C LEU A 145 8.01 21.45 -7.35
N ALA A 146 6.99 20.83 -6.75
CA ALA A 146 5.59 21.19 -7.00
C ALA A 146 5.25 22.61 -6.56
N ARG A 147 5.90 23.15 -5.52
CA ARG A 147 5.78 24.58 -5.17
C ARG A 147 6.40 25.49 -6.23
N ALA A 148 7.55 25.07 -6.78
CA ALA A 148 8.27 25.86 -7.77
C ALA A 148 7.53 25.91 -9.13
N ASP A 149 6.85 24.84 -9.54
CA ASP A 149 6.11 24.74 -10.80
C ASP A 149 4.59 25.01 -10.66
N GLY A 150 4.11 25.37 -9.46
CA GLY A 150 2.71 25.72 -9.20
C GLY A 150 1.76 24.52 -9.12
N THR A 151 2.26 23.27 -9.13
CA THR A 151 1.42 22.07 -9.06
C THR A 151 1.13 21.56 -7.64
N TYR A 152 1.63 22.25 -6.63
CA TYR A 152 1.53 21.86 -5.22
C TYR A 152 0.10 21.48 -4.77
N PRO A 153 -0.95 22.29 -5.02
CA PRO A 153 -2.31 21.93 -4.60
C PRO A 153 -2.80 20.63 -5.26
N ARG A 154 -2.37 20.38 -6.51
CA ARG A 154 -2.72 19.15 -7.23
C ARG A 154 -2.04 17.92 -6.65
N VAL A 155 -0.79 18.07 -6.21
CA VAL A 155 -0.04 16.98 -5.53
C VAL A 155 -0.70 16.65 -4.20
N LEU A 156 -1.01 17.63 -3.36
CA LEU A 156 -1.72 17.43 -2.08
C LEU A 156 -3.07 16.75 -2.30
N ALA A 157 -3.90 17.26 -3.20
CA ALA A 157 -5.20 16.66 -3.51
C ALA A 157 -5.08 15.20 -4.00
N ARG A 158 -3.99 14.84 -4.69
CA ARG A 158 -3.69 13.46 -5.05
C ARG A 158 -3.35 12.62 -3.82
N LEU A 159 -2.48 13.13 -2.93
CA LEU A 159 -2.09 12.43 -1.70
C LEU A 159 -3.28 12.23 -0.75
N ALA A 160 -4.16 13.21 -0.63
CA ALA A 160 -5.37 13.13 0.17
C ALA A 160 -6.35 12.04 -0.28
N ARG A 161 -6.35 11.67 -1.58
CA ARG A 161 -7.26 10.66 -2.15
C ARG A 161 -6.75 9.22 -2.06
N ILE A 162 -5.48 9.00 -1.68
CA ILE A 162 -4.89 7.67 -1.56
C ILE A 162 -5.32 7.05 -0.23
N ASP A 163 -5.81 5.81 -0.23
CA ASP A 163 -6.31 5.16 0.99
C ASP A 163 -5.18 4.90 1.97
N VAL A 164 -4.01 4.43 1.49
CA VAL A 164 -2.83 4.16 2.31
C VAL A 164 -1.60 4.87 1.74
N ILE A 165 -1.01 5.80 2.47
CA ILE A 165 0.31 6.34 2.13
C ILE A 165 1.38 5.70 3.01
N VAL A 166 2.50 5.29 2.40
CA VAL A 166 3.70 4.84 3.12
C VAL A 166 4.74 5.94 3.05
N ILE A 167 5.10 6.49 4.21
CA ILE A 167 6.21 7.43 4.40
C ILE A 167 7.37 6.66 5.00
N ASP A 168 8.26 6.18 4.14
CA ASP A 168 9.41 5.36 4.55
C ASP A 168 10.64 6.23 4.87
N ASP A 169 11.49 5.74 5.77
CA ASP A 169 12.71 6.43 6.21
C ASP A 169 12.41 7.83 6.83
N PHE A 170 11.30 7.98 7.58
CA PHE A 170 11.02 9.19 8.35
C PHE A 170 12.11 9.45 9.40
N ALA A 171 12.46 10.70 9.59
CA ALA A 171 13.51 11.12 10.52
C ALA A 171 14.92 10.58 10.21
N VAL A 172 15.22 10.32 8.93
CA VAL A 172 16.57 9.90 8.50
C VAL A 172 17.51 11.08 8.31
N ALA A 173 17.01 12.28 8.09
CA ALA A 173 17.75 13.53 7.91
C ALA A 173 16.99 14.68 8.57
N PRO A 174 17.66 15.76 9.00
CA PRO A 174 17.00 16.95 9.54
C PRO A 174 15.94 17.49 8.56
N VAL A 175 14.87 18.04 9.11
CA VAL A 175 13.77 18.65 8.33
C VAL A 175 13.82 20.17 8.42
N THR A 176 13.49 20.83 7.31
CA THR A 176 13.34 22.29 7.25
C THR A 176 11.93 22.71 7.68
N ASP A 177 11.74 24.00 7.97
CA ASP A 177 10.41 24.56 8.32
C ASP A 177 9.37 24.27 7.24
N ALA A 178 9.74 24.44 5.96
CA ALA A 178 8.88 24.15 4.85
C ALA A 178 8.46 22.67 4.79
N GLN A 179 9.39 21.74 5.08
CA GLN A 179 9.10 20.31 5.10
C GLN A 179 8.21 19.91 6.28
N ARG A 180 8.34 20.56 7.44
CA ARG A 180 7.44 20.38 8.57
C ARG A 180 6.01 20.82 8.23
N ALA A 181 5.90 22.02 7.64
CA ALA A 181 4.59 22.52 7.19
C ALA A 181 3.96 21.62 6.13
N ASP A 182 4.74 21.16 5.14
CA ASP A 182 4.29 20.22 4.12
C ASP A 182 3.80 18.89 4.73
N LEU A 183 4.55 18.36 5.71
CA LEU A 183 4.17 17.12 6.39
C LEU A 183 2.86 17.30 7.18
N LEU A 184 2.75 18.41 7.92
CA LEU A 184 1.51 18.70 8.67
C LEU A 184 0.31 18.80 7.73
N GLU A 185 0.43 19.52 6.62
CA GLU A 185 -0.66 19.67 5.64
C GLU A 185 -1.12 18.33 5.06
N ILE A 186 -0.17 17.43 4.71
CA ILE A 186 -0.49 16.07 4.28
C ILE A 186 -1.23 15.29 5.38
N LEU A 187 -0.78 15.39 6.62
CA LEU A 187 -1.38 14.64 7.73
C LEU A 187 -2.77 15.19 8.11
N GLU A 188 -2.97 16.51 8.06
CA GLU A 188 -4.28 17.14 8.27
C GLU A 188 -5.33 16.65 7.27
N ASP A 189 -4.99 16.67 5.98
CA ASP A 189 -5.89 16.20 4.92
C ASP A 189 -6.24 14.71 5.04
N ARG A 190 -5.47 13.95 5.81
CA ARG A 190 -5.61 12.49 5.93
C ARG A 190 -6.14 12.02 7.28
N TYR A 191 -5.99 12.84 8.33
CA TYR A 191 -6.37 12.46 9.68
C TYR A 191 -7.87 12.12 9.78
N GLY A 192 -8.18 10.94 10.33
CA GLY A 192 -9.55 10.45 10.48
C GLY A 192 -10.27 10.05 9.19
N VAL A 193 -9.65 10.19 8.01
CA VAL A 193 -10.27 9.86 6.71
C VAL A 193 -9.44 8.94 5.83
N ARG A 194 -8.15 8.81 6.11
CA ARG A 194 -7.20 7.95 5.37
C ARG A 194 -6.11 7.42 6.28
N SER A 195 -5.50 6.32 5.90
CA SER A 195 -4.45 5.66 6.68
C SER A 195 -3.04 6.04 6.23
N THR A 196 -2.12 6.09 7.20
CA THR A 196 -0.72 6.41 6.95
C THR A 196 0.18 5.37 7.63
N ILE A 197 1.11 4.80 6.88
CA ILE A 197 2.20 3.95 7.42
C ILE A 197 3.45 4.81 7.49
N VAL A 198 4.09 4.88 8.65
CA VAL A 198 5.37 5.58 8.82
C VAL A 198 6.43 4.58 9.27
N THR A 199 7.57 4.56 8.61
CA THR A 199 8.74 3.83 9.12
C THR A 199 9.82 4.80 9.59
N SER A 200 10.43 4.51 10.73
CA SER A 200 11.50 5.34 11.28
C SER A 200 12.56 4.52 12.04
N GLN A 201 13.78 5.04 12.07
CA GLN A 201 14.81 4.53 12.98
C GLN A 201 14.65 5.12 14.38
N LEU A 202 14.15 6.35 14.47
CA LEU A 202 13.87 7.00 15.74
C LEU A 202 12.56 6.46 16.35
N PRO A 203 12.53 6.15 17.65
CA PRO A 203 11.30 5.85 18.35
C PRO A 203 10.37 7.09 18.38
N PRO A 204 9.04 6.91 18.43
CA PRO A 204 8.09 8.02 18.42
C PRO A 204 8.33 9.05 19.54
N ALA A 205 8.81 8.62 20.69
CA ALA A 205 9.17 9.53 21.81
C ALA A 205 10.22 10.59 21.46
N GLN A 206 11.01 10.36 20.42
CA GLN A 206 12.08 11.31 19.97
C GLN A 206 11.62 12.14 18.75
N TRP A 207 10.42 11.97 18.25
CA TRP A 207 9.95 12.67 17.05
C TRP A 207 9.71 14.16 17.34
N HIS A 208 9.26 14.50 18.54
CA HIS A 208 9.08 15.87 18.95
C HIS A 208 10.41 16.66 18.89
N ASP A 209 11.47 16.11 19.48
CA ASP A 209 12.82 16.72 19.46
C ASP A 209 13.38 16.78 18.02
N TYR A 210 13.17 15.74 17.22
CA TYR A 210 13.57 15.71 15.81
C TYR A 210 12.90 16.81 14.99
N LEU A 211 11.62 17.06 15.23
CA LEU A 211 10.86 18.09 14.51
C LEU A 211 11.26 19.50 14.92
N ALA A 212 11.85 19.71 16.10
CA ALA A 212 12.49 20.93 16.57
C ALA A 212 11.65 22.23 16.54
N ASP A 213 10.36 22.15 16.24
CA ASP A 213 9.37 23.21 16.35
C ASP A 213 8.23 22.71 17.26
N PRO A 214 8.08 23.24 18.49
CA PRO A 214 7.13 22.68 19.45
C PRO A 214 5.69 22.63 18.92
N THR A 215 5.23 23.68 18.24
CA THR A 215 3.84 23.76 17.77
C THR A 215 3.57 22.78 16.64
N LEU A 216 4.48 22.73 15.63
CA LEU A 216 4.33 21.80 14.52
C LEU A 216 4.58 20.35 14.96
N ALA A 217 5.50 20.14 15.90
CA ALA A 217 5.79 18.82 16.45
C ALA A 217 4.59 18.24 17.20
N ASP A 218 3.96 19.02 18.07
CA ASP A 218 2.73 18.62 18.76
C ASP A 218 1.64 18.23 17.76
N ALA A 219 1.39 19.07 16.77
CA ALA A 219 0.37 18.85 15.77
C ALA A 219 0.66 17.59 14.92
N ILE A 220 1.89 17.38 14.44
CA ILE A 220 2.30 16.23 13.65
C ILE A 220 2.23 14.95 14.50
N CYS A 221 2.77 14.99 15.72
CA CYS A 221 2.77 13.85 16.63
C CYS A 221 1.34 13.45 17.02
N ASP A 222 0.47 14.40 17.31
CA ASP A 222 -0.93 14.12 17.61
C ASP A 222 -1.60 13.32 16.50
N ARG A 223 -1.44 13.72 15.23
CA ARG A 223 -2.06 13.05 14.08
C ARG A 223 -1.45 11.69 13.76
N LEU A 224 -0.16 11.51 14.04
CA LEU A 224 0.51 10.23 13.78
C LEU A 224 0.38 9.22 14.92
N LEU A 225 0.34 9.68 16.17
CA LEU A 225 0.42 8.81 17.34
C LEU A 225 -0.94 8.45 17.92
N ASN A 226 -1.94 9.29 17.71
CA ASN A 226 -3.31 8.99 18.10
C ASN A 226 -3.90 7.94 17.17
N ASN A 227 -4.53 6.91 17.76
CA ASN A 227 -5.16 5.81 17.04
C ASN A 227 -4.19 5.07 16.08
N ALA A 228 -2.95 4.83 16.53
CA ALA A 228 -1.90 4.22 15.75
C ALA A 228 -1.48 2.84 16.27
N HIS A 229 -1.36 1.87 15.36
CA HIS A 229 -0.68 0.61 15.64
C HIS A 229 0.83 0.83 15.67
N ARG A 230 1.49 0.41 16.74
CA ARG A 230 2.94 0.60 16.93
C ARG A 230 3.65 -0.74 16.88
N LEU A 231 4.59 -0.86 15.95
CA LEU A 231 5.41 -2.04 15.74
C LEU A 231 6.88 -1.67 15.93
N VAL A 232 7.55 -2.37 16.82
CA VAL A 232 8.98 -2.19 17.07
C VAL A 232 9.73 -3.41 16.57
N LEU A 233 10.52 -3.26 15.50
CA LEU A 233 11.31 -4.35 14.95
C LEU A 233 12.69 -4.37 15.61
N LYS A 234 13.02 -5.48 16.24
CA LYS A 234 14.33 -5.76 16.81
C LYS A 234 15.13 -6.76 15.95
N GLY A 235 16.35 -7.06 16.36
CA GLY A 235 17.21 -8.05 15.74
C GLY A 235 18.27 -7.51 14.79
N PRO A 236 19.11 -8.39 14.25
CA PRO A 236 20.22 -8.04 13.38
C PRO A 236 19.75 -7.55 12.00
N SER A 237 20.66 -6.91 11.26
CA SER A 237 20.38 -6.45 9.90
C SER A 237 20.32 -7.62 8.92
N LYS A 238 19.17 -7.85 8.28
CA LYS A 238 19.01 -8.86 7.20
C LYS A 238 19.95 -8.64 6.02
N ARG A 239 20.36 -7.42 5.73
CA ARG A 239 21.28 -7.12 4.66
C ARG A 239 22.70 -7.70 4.86
N LYS A 240 23.04 -8.07 6.12
CA LYS A 240 24.32 -8.72 6.44
C LYS A 240 24.21 -10.23 6.37
N GLU A 241 23.04 -10.79 6.63
CA GLU A 241 22.80 -12.25 6.58
C GLU A 241 22.80 -12.74 5.12
N ASP A 242 22.22 -12.00 4.17
CA ASP A 242 22.22 -12.35 2.73
C ASP A 242 23.63 -12.35 2.12
N LYS A 243 24.59 -11.58 2.69
CA LYS A 243 25.99 -11.55 2.20
C LYS A 243 26.85 -12.72 2.70
N ASN A 244 26.43 -13.42 3.71
CA ASN A 244 27.16 -14.56 4.30
C ASN A 244 26.67 -15.92 3.75
N GLN A 245 25.69 -15.93 2.84
CA GLN A 245 25.16 -17.13 2.19
C GLN A 245 25.58 -17.26 0.71
N THR A 246 26.41 -16.34 0.22
CA THR A 246 27.06 -16.39 -1.11
C THR A 246 28.54 -16.64 -0.95
#